data_2decafeaba7be35618286cc712c4bf63
#
_entry.id   2decafeaba7be35618286cc712c4bf63
#
_cell.length_a   1.000
_cell.length_b   1.000
_cell.length_c   1.000
_cell.angle_alpha   90.00
_cell.angle_beta   90.00
_cell.angle_gamma   90.00
#
_symmetry.space_group_name_H-M   'P 1'
#
loop_
_entity.id
_entity.type
_entity.pdbx_description
1 polymer ?
#
loop_
_entity_poly.entity_id
_entity_poly.type
_entity_poly.pdbx_seq_one_letter_code
_entity_poly.pdbx_strand_id
1 'polypeptide(L)'
;IFSQFGDIFGGHFGGFGGFGGFGGSRGGRRVNRGSDLRVKVKLNLKEIANGVEKKIKVKKYVPCSHCHGSGAEGSEGVKTCDTCKGSGVVTRIANTILGQMQTQTTCPTCGGEGKIVVKKCTECNGEGVVRDDEIITINIPAGVAEGMQLSMNGKGNAARHGGINGDLLIL
;
A
#
# COMPACT_ATOMS: atom_id res chain seq x y z
N ILE A 1 -32.50 -19.73 31.69
CA ILE A 1 -32.08 -18.51 30.92
C ILE A 1 -30.55 -18.43 30.76
N PHE A 2 -29.77 -19.12 31.60
CA PHE A 2 -28.32 -19.12 31.52
C PHE A 2 -27.68 -20.20 30.62
N SER A 3 -28.45 -21.21 30.20
CA SER A 3 -27.92 -22.32 29.36
C SER A 3 -27.72 -21.96 27.88
N GLN A 4 -28.39 -20.95 27.37
CA GLN A 4 -28.21 -20.48 25.97
C GLN A 4 -26.98 -19.56 25.75
N PHE A 5 -26.42 -19.06 26.85
CA PHE A 5 -25.21 -18.21 26.76
C PHE A 5 -23.91 -19.05 26.70
N GLY A 6 -23.98 -20.32 27.10
CA GLY A 6 -22.84 -21.25 27.07
C GLY A 6 -22.42 -21.65 25.66
N ASP A 7 -23.35 -21.74 24.72
CA ASP A 7 -23.08 -22.19 23.35
C ASP A 7 -22.44 -21.13 22.48
N ILE A 8 -22.65 -19.83 22.79
CA ILE A 8 -22.03 -18.72 22.05
C ILE A 8 -20.60 -18.45 22.53
N PHE A 9 -20.31 -18.74 23.82
CA PHE A 9 -19.00 -18.54 24.41
C PHE A 9 -18.19 -19.80 24.63
N GLY A 10 -18.84 -20.97 24.68
CA GLY A 10 -18.21 -22.25 25.00
C GLY A 10 -17.40 -22.88 23.86
N GLY A 11 -17.71 -22.56 22.61
CA GLY A 11 -17.03 -23.14 21.44
C GLY A 11 -15.72 -22.46 21.05
N HIS A 12 -15.45 -21.25 21.56
CA HIS A 12 -14.26 -20.49 21.17
C HIS A 12 -13.30 -20.21 22.34
N PHE A 13 -13.66 -20.59 23.56
CA PHE A 13 -12.86 -20.30 24.77
C PHE A 13 -12.01 -21.48 25.25
N GLY A 14 -12.09 -22.64 24.60
CA GLY A 14 -11.26 -23.81 24.86
C GLY A 14 -9.78 -23.69 24.46
N GLY A 15 -9.35 -22.55 23.91
CA GLY A 15 -7.99 -22.27 23.48
C GLY A 15 -7.19 -21.29 24.36
N PHE A 16 -7.63 -21.02 25.60
CA PHE A 16 -6.94 -20.07 26.49
C PHE A 16 -5.66 -20.64 27.15
N GLY A 17 -5.19 -21.79 26.70
CA GLY A 17 -3.90 -22.41 27.12
C GLY A 17 -2.68 -21.99 26.32
N GLY A 18 -2.79 -21.01 25.39
CA GLY A 18 -1.70 -20.56 24.51
C GLY A 18 -1.29 -19.10 24.71
N PHE A 19 -1.15 -18.62 25.96
CA PHE A 19 -0.62 -17.28 26.24
C PHE A 19 0.92 -17.20 26.03
N GLY A 20 1.47 -18.03 25.17
CA GLY A 20 2.90 -18.12 24.86
C GLY A 20 3.27 -17.71 23.44
N GLY A 21 2.45 -16.94 22.73
CA GLY A 21 2.73 -16.53 21.36
C GLY A 21 2.52 -15.05 21.11
N PHE A 22 3.12 -14.16 21.90
CA PHE A 22 3.48 -12.84 21.44
C PHE A 22 4.64 -13.02 20.44
N GLY A 23 4.31 -13.69 19.33
CA GLY A 23 5.15 -13.75 18.16
C GLY A 23 5.39 -12.32 17.72
N GLY A 24 6.61 -11.84 17.88
CA GLY A 24 7.03 -10.52 17.47
C GLY A 24 6.56 -10.27 16.05
N SER A 25 5.64 -9.34 15.90
CA SER A 25 5.41 -8.68 14.63
C SER A 25 6.77 -8.19 14.19
N ARG A 26 7.42 -8.94 13.30
CA ARG A 26 8.61 -8.46 12.59
C ARG A 26 8.20 -7.11 12.04
N GLY A 27 8.76 -6.04 12.60
CA GLY A 27 8.56 -4.69 12.14
C GLY A 27 8.95 -4.61 10.67
N GLY A 28 8.02 -5.01 9.80
CA GLY A 28 8.19 -4.92 8.36
C GLY A 28 8.33 -3.45 8.02
N ARG A 29 9.29 -3.11 7.18
CA ARG A 29 9.38 -1.80 6.55
C ARG A 29 7.98 -1.43 6.06
N ARG A 30 7.50 -0.26 6.41
CA ARG A 30 6.29 0.27 5.80
C ARG A 30 6.55 0.44 4.32
N VAL A 31 5.94 -0.41 3.51
CA VAL A 31 5.97 -0.24 2.06
C VAL A 31 4.89 0.77 1.72
N ASN A 32 5.29 1.88 1.12
CA ASN A 32 4.34 2.86 0.61
C ASN A 32 3.46 2.20 -0.45
N ARG A 33 2.14 2.38 -0.33
CA ARG A 33 1.20 1.91 -1.34
C ARG A 33 0.57 3.10 -2.04
N GLY A 34 0.50 3.04 -3.36
CA GLY A 34 -0.23 3.99 -4.18
C GLY A 34 -1.72 3.90 -3.93
N SER A 35 -2.43 4.98 -4.15
CA SER A 35 -3.90 4.99 -4.04
C SER A 35 -4.54 4.29 -5.24
N ASP A 36 -5.67 3.64 -4.97
CA ASP A 36 -6.47 3.02 -6.01
C ASP A 36 -7.16 4.08 -6.87
N LEU A 37 -7.32 3.79 -8.15
CA LEU A 37 -8.05 4.62 -9.09
C LEU A 37 -9.40 4.00 -9.42
N ARG A 38 -10.44 4.82 -9.50
CA ARG A 38 -11.78 4.40 -9.92
C ARG A 38 -12.13 5.07 -11.22
N VAL A 39 -12.47 4.29 -12.23
CA VAL A 39 -12.84 4.76 -13.55
C VAL A 39 -14.18 4.16 -13.94
N LYS A 40 -15.10 5.02 -14.38
CA LYS A 40 -16.39 4.57 -14.93
C LYS A 40 -16.26 4.39 -16.44
N VAL A 41 -16.68 3.24 -16.94
CA VAL A 41 -16.66 2.91 -18.35
C VAL A 41 -18.08 2.64 -18.83
N LYS A 42 -18.49 3.32 -19.89
CA LYS A 42 -19.79 3.07 -20.55
C LYS A 42 -19.61 2.00 -21.61
N LEU A 43 -20.47 1.00 -21.59
CA LEU A 43 -20.51 -0.11 -22.53
C LEU A 43 -21.82 -0.12 -23.30
N ASN A 44 -21.77 -0.53 -24.55
CA ASN A 44 -22.94 -0.80 -25.36
C ASN A 44 -23.37 -2.26 -25.17
N LEU A 45 -24.69 -2.55 -25.41
CA LEU A 45 -25.21 -3.92 -25.27
C LEU A 45 -24.47 -4.95 -26.13
N LYS A 46 -24.01 -4.56 -27.32
CA LYS A 46 -23.20 -5.44 -28.20
C LYS A 46 -21.84 -5.75 -27.59
N GLU A 47 -21.21 -4.79 -26.94
CA GLU A 47 -19.92 -4.95 -26.25
C GLU A 47 -20.07 -5.84 -25.03
N ILE A 48 -21.19 -5.72 -24.31
CA ILE A 48 -21.51 -6.58 -23.17
C ILE A 48 -21.72 -8.02 -23.59
N ALA A 49 -22.38 -8.26 -24.71
CA ALA A 49 -22.68 -9.60 -25.19
C ALA A 49 -21.43 -10.35 -25.67
N ASN A 50 -20.51 -9.67 -26.34
CA ASN A 50 -19.34 -10.27 -26.96
C ASN A 50 -18.04 -10.13 -26.14
N GLY A 51 -18.04 -9.25 -25.11
CA GLY A 51 -16.83 -8.78 -24.49
C GLY A 51 -16.10 -7.75 -25.37
N VAL A 52 -15.28 -6.93 -24.77
CA VAL A 52 -14.54 -5.90 -25.50
C VAL A 52 -13.22 -5.53 -24.82
N GLU A 53 -12.25 -5.25 -25.66
CA GLU A 53 -11.00 -4.64 -25.22
C GLU A 53 -11.07 -3.14 -25.47
N LYS A 54 -11.05 -2.35 -24.39
CA LYS A 54 -11.08 -0.88 -24.45
C LYS A 54 -9.77 -0.27 -23.97
N LYS A 55 -9.30 0.74 -24.70
CA LYS A 55 -8.16 1.57 -24.30
C LYS A 55 -8.71 2.83 -23.66
N ILE A 56 -8.36 3.05 -22.42
CA ILE A 56 -8.72 4.27 -21.70
C ILE A 56 -7.47 5.08 -21.36
N LYS A 57 -7.58 6.39 -21.49
CA LYS A 57 -6.56 7.33 -21.07
C LYS A 57 -6.88 7.78 -19.64
N VAL A 58 -5.99 7.49 -18.71
CA VAL A 58 -6.18 7.78 -17.29
C VAL A 58 -5.07 8.69 -16.81
N LYS A 59 -5.44 9.77 -16.14
CA LYS A 59 -4.47 10.64 -15.45
C LYS A 59 -4.14 10.02 -14.10
N LYS A 60 -2.89 9.62 -13.93
CA LYS A 60 -2.42 9.00 -12.68
C LYS A 60 -1.01 9.42 -12.32
N TYR A 61 -0.62 9.10 -11.10
CA TYR A 61 0.78 9.19 -10.72
C TYR A 61 1.54 7.98 -11.27
N VAL A 62 2.61 8.25 -12.01
CA VAL A 62 3.54 7.25 -12.54
C VAL A 62 4.90 7.44 -11.88
N PRO A 63 5.74 6.41 -11.82
CA PRO A 63 7.11 6.58 -11.33
C PRO A 63 7.85 7.61 -12.17
N CYS A 64 8.55 8.52 -11.54
CA CYS A 64 9.35 9.50 -12.23
C CYS A 64 10.42 8.81 -13.09
N SER A 65 10.48 9.13 -14.38
CA SER A 65 11.43 8.54 -15.33
C SER A 65 12.87 8.86 -15.00
N HIS A 66 13.14 10.05 -14.46
CA HIS A 66 14.48 10.51 -14.13
C HIS A 66 15.09 9.79 -12.91
N CYS A 67 14.32 9.59 -11.84
CA CYS A 67 14.79 8.94 -10.62
C CYS A 67 14.26 7.50 -10.42
N HIS A 68 13.51 6.98 -11.38
CA HIS A 68 12.90 5.63 -11.32
C HIS A 68 12.13 5.36 -10.01
N GLY A 69 11.45 6.39 -9.53
CA GLY A 69 10.64 6.28 -8.32
C GLY A 69 11.37 6.52 -6.99
N SER A 70 12.70 6.69 -6.99
CA SER A 70 13.46 6.88 -5.74
C SER A 70 13.24 8.25 -5.08
N GLY A 71 12.84 9.24 -5.84
CA GLY A 71 12.73 10.62 -5.37
C GLY A 71 14.05 11.35 -5.21
N ALA A 72 15.17 10.67 -5.46
CA ALA A 72 16.51 11.21 -5.30
C ALA A 72 17.21 11.44 -6.64
N GLU A 73 18.10 12.39 -6.71
CA GLU A 73 18.94 12.61 -7.85
C GLU A 73 20.14 11.67 -7.80
N GLY A 74 20.12 10.65 -8.67
CA GLY A 74 21.17 9.63 -8.74
C GLY A 74 21.18 8.65 -7.55
N SER A 75 22.10 7.71 -7.60
CA SER A 75 22.27 6.67 -6.55
C SER A 75 22.78 7.24 -5.23
N GLU A 76 23.53 8.33 -5.26
CA GLU A 76 24.08 8.99 -4.07
C GLU A 76 23.08 9.92 -3.35
N GLY A 77 21.96 10.20 -3.99
CA GLY A 77 20.92 11.05 -3.42
C GLY A 77 20.13 10.39 -2.28
N VAL A 78 20.30 9.09 -2.06
CA VAL A 78 19.63 8.35 -0.99
C VAL A 78 20.66 7.84 0.00
N LYS A 79 20.49 8.17 1.28
CA LYS A 79 21.29 7.65 2.38
C LYS A 79 20.46 6.79 3.32
N THR A 80 21.10 5.81 3.95
CA THR A 80 20.47 5.05 5.04
C THR A 80 20.18 6.01 6.20
N CYS A 81 19.02 5.89 6.80
CA CYS A 81 18.63 6.71 7.94
C CYS A 81 19.53 6.40 9.15
N ASP A 82 20.27 7.39 9.65
CA ASP A 82 21.19 7.22 10.77
C ASP A 82 20.45 6.92 12.08
N THR A 83 19.23 7.42 12.25
CA THR A 83 18.42 7.23 13.46
C THR A 83 17.97 5.78 13.63
N CYS A 84 17.53 5.12 12.56
CA CYS A 84 17.05 3.74 12.62
C CYS A 84 18.00 2.73 11.94
N LYS A 85 19.10 3.20 11.39
CA LYS A 85 20.10 2.38 10.66
C LYS A 85 19.47 1.50 9.58
N GLY A 86 18.43 2.03 8.91
CA GLY A 86 17.73 1.34 7.83
C GLY A 86 16.55 0.47 8.26
N SER A 87 16.30 0.27 9.56
CA SER A 87 15.21 -0.58 10.05
C SER A 87 13.80 0.03 9.85
N GLY A 88 13.71 1.36 9.73
CA GLY A 88 12.45 2.09 9.63
C GLY A 88 11.71 2.25 10.96
N VAL A 89 12.17 1.59 12.02
CA VAL A 89 11.57 1.65 13.36
C VAL A 89 12.62 2.00 14.41
N VAL A 90 12.20 2.65 15.46
CA VAL A 90 13.01 2.94 16.64
C VAL A 90 12.36 2.32 17.87
N THR A 91 13.19 1.74 18.70
CA THR A 91 12.72 1.16 19.96
C THR A 91 12.79 2.23 21.05
N ARG A 92 11.71 2.44 21.75
CA ARG A 92 11.63 3.30 22.93
C ARG A 92 11.32 2.45 24.15
N ILE A 93 12.03 2.70 25.23
CA ILE A 93 11.76 2.11 26.52
C ILE A 93 10.87 3.10 27.28
N ALA A 94 9.65 2.69 27.61
CA ALA A 94 8.74 3.44 28.44
C ALA A 94 8.70 2.81 29.85
N ASN A 95 8.97 3.60 30.88
CA ASN A 95 8.80 3.17 32.25
C ASN A 95 7.32 3.33 32.62
N THR A 96 6.68 2.22 32.95
CA THR A 96 5.30 2.19 33.41
C THR A 96 5.24 1.71 34.85
N ILE A 97 4.11 1.86 35.50
CA ILE A 97 3.87 1.34 36.86
C ILE A 97 4.02 -0.18 36.97
N LEU A 98 3.96 -0.89 35.85
CA LEU A 98 4.13 -2.34 35.75
C LEU A 98 5.55 -2.76 35.33
N GLY A 99 6.47 -1.80 35.21
CA GLY A 99 7.85 -2.05 34.79
C GLY A 99 8.22 -1.36 33.48
N GLN A 100 9.37 -1.73 32.95
CA GLN A 100 9.87 -1.21 31.67
C GLN A 100 9.21 -1.93 30.50
N MET A 101 8.52 -1.19 29.64
CA MET A 101 7.98 -1.69 28.39
C MET A 101 8.80 -1.19 27.21
N GLN A 102 9.21 -2.12 26.37
CA GLN A 102 9.87 -1.82 25.12
C GLN A 102 8.84 -1.68 24.00
N THR A 103 8.69 -0.48 23.45
CA THR A 103 7.75 -0.18 22.37
C THR A 103 8.50 0.18 21.11
N GLN A 104 8.11 -0.45 19.99
CA GLN A 104 8.62 -0.08 18.68
C GLN A 104 7.71 0.96 18.04
N THR A 105 8.30 2.07 17.63
CA THR A 105 7.60 3.15 16.94
C THR A 105 8.23 3.42 15.58
N THR A 106 7.43 3.91 14.64
CA THR A 106 7.94 4.34 13.34
C THR A 106 9.03 5.39 13.53
N CYS A 107 10.15 5.26 12.82
CA CYS A 107 11.23 6.22 12.89
C CYS A 107 10.74 7.61 12.44
N PRO A 108 10.81 8.65 13.28
CA PRO A 108 10.31 9.97 12.94
C PRO A 108 11.14 10.66 11.84
N THR A 109 12.41 10.28 11.70
CA THR A 109 13.33 10.90 10.76
C THR A 109 13.07 10.45 9.30
N CYS A 110 12.77 9.17 9.10
CA CYS A 110 12.54 8.62 7.76
C CYS A 110 11.08 8.20 7.52
N GLY A 111 10.18 8.41 8.48
CA GLY A 111 8.77 8.02 8.35
C GLY A 111 8.52 6.52 8.19
N GLY A 112 9.50 5.67 8.51
CA GLY A 112 9.40 4.22 8.38
C GLY A 112 10.09 3.65 7.14
N GLU A 113 10.61 4.48 6.24
CA GLU A 113 11.23 4.03 4.99
C GLU A 113 12.66 3.47 5.20
N GLY A 114 13.31 3.82 6.28
CA GLY A 114 14.69 3.41 6.58
C GLY A 114 15.76 4.14 5.76
N LYS A 115 15.35 5.02 4.84
CA LYS A 115 16.21 5.82 3.96
C LYS A 115 15.81 7.27 4.01
N ILE A 116 16.74 8.15 3.69
CA ILE A 116 16.53 9.61 3.64
C ILE A 116 17.02 10.11 2.28
N VAL A 117 16.20 10.93 1.63
CA VAL A 117 16.58 11.62 0.40
C VAL A 117 17.40 12.86 0.77
N VAL A 118 18.67 12.88 0.41
CA VAL A 118 19.61 13.99 0.67
C VAL A 118 19.58 14.99 -0.50
N LYS A 119 19.61 14.47 -1.73
CA LYS A 119 19.43 15.30 -2.93
C LYS A 119 18.11 14.92 -3.58
N LYS A 120 17.18 15.87 -3.60
CA LYS A 120 15.87 15.68 -4.21
C LYS A 120 15.99 15.70 -5.73
N CYS A 121 15.30 14.79 -6.39
CA CYS A 121 15.15 14.81 -7.84
C CYS A 121 14.44 16.10 -8.27
N THR A 122 14.99 16.79 -9.25
CA THR A 122 14.46 18.07 -9.74
C THR A 122 13.12 17.93 -10.45
N GLU A 123 12.87 16.82 -11.13
CA GLU A 123 11.61 16.60 -11.87
C GLU A 123 10.42 16.29 -10.96
N CYS A 124 10.61 15.47 -9.95
CA CYS A 124 9.54 15.07 -9.05
C CYS A 124 9.61 15.74 -7.67
N ASN A 125 10.54 16.70 -7.47
CA ASN A 125 10.74 17.41 -6.19
C ASN A 125 10.94 16.48 -4.98
N GLY A 126 11.46 15.29 -5.21
CA GLY A 126 11.70 14.32 -4.16
C GLY A 126 10.56 13.33 -3.90
N GLU A 127 9.43 13.44 -4.58
CA GLU A 127 8.30 12.54 -4.36
C GLU A 127 8.46 11.16 -5.02
N GLY A 128 9.33 11.05 -6.02
CA GLY A 128 9.55 9.83 -6.79
C GLY A 128 8.45 9.53 -7.80
N VAL A 129 7.37 10.32 -7.83
CA VAL A 129 6.24 10.15 -8.75
C VAL A 129 5.92 11.46 -9.44
N VAL A 130 5.44 11.38 -10.67
CA VAL A 130 4.96 12.52 -11.47
C VAL A 130 3.55 12.21 -11.96
N ARG A 131 2.79 13.25 -12.25
CA ARG A 131 1.45 13.11 -12.79
C ARG A 131 1.53 13.05 -14.30
N ASP A 132 1.05 11.95 -14.88
CA ASP A 132 1.09 11.73 -16.33
C ASP A 132 -0.17 11.02 -16.81
N ASP A 133 -0.40 11.07 -18.12
CA ASP A 133 -1.52 10.38 -18.79
C ASP A 133 -1.04 9.02 -19.30
N GLU A 134 -1.55 7.93 -18.73
CA GLU A 134 -1.25 6.58 -19.20
C GLU A 134 -2.45 5.96 -19.92
N ILE A 135 -2.18 5.33 -21.06
CA ILE A 135 -3.18 4.55 -21.79
C ILE A 135 -3.16 3.13 -21.25
N ILE A 136 -4.27 2.72 -20.66
CA ILE A 136 -4.44 1.37 -20.11
C ILE A 136 -5.44 0.62 -20.96
N THR A 137 -5.03 -0.56 -21.40
CA THR A 137 -5.92 -1.50 -22.11
C THR A 137 -6.66 -2.34 -21.08
N ILE A 138 -7.98 -2.32 -21.16
CA ILE A 138 -8.89 -3.05 -20.28
C ILE A 138 -9.56 -4.14 -21.08
N ASN A 139 -9.48 -5.37 -20.60
CA ASN A 139 -10.21 -6.48 -21.16
C ASN A 139 -11.48 -6.72 -20.33
N ILE A 140 -12.64 -6.49 -20.94
CA ILE A 140 -13.94 -6.64 -20.31
C ILE A 140 -14.57 -7.91 -20.83
N PRO A 141 -14.82 -8.92 -19.97
CA PRO A 141 -15.43 -10.18 -20.41
C PRO A 141 -16.89 -9.98 -20.82
N ALA A 142 -17.40 -10.91 -21.61
CA ALA A 142 -18.81 -10.94 -21.96
C ALA A 142 -19.68 -11.23 -20.72
N GLY A 143 -20.89 -10.68 -20.70
CA GLY A 143 -21.86 -10.91 -19.63
C GLY A 143 -21.71 -10.04 -18.40
N VAL A 144 -20.96 -8.94 -18.47
CA VAL A 144 -20.90 -7.97 -17.37
C VAL A 144 -22.24 -7.26 -17.19
N ALA A 145 -22.67 -7.07 -15.94
CA ALA A 145 -23.88 -6.35 -15.59
C ALA A 145 -23.55 -4.95 -15.05
N GLU A 146 -24.53 -4.07 -15.07
CA GLU A 146 -24.41 -2.75 -14.48
C GLU A 146 -24.09 -2.86 -12.98
N GLY A 147 -23.14 -2.06 -12.51
CA GLY A 147 -22.67 -2.09 -11.12
C GLY A 147 -21.60 -3.15 -10.81
N MET A 148 -21.22 -3.98 -11.77
CA MET A 148 -20.06 -4.86 -11.60
C MET A 148 -18.77 -4.05 -11.56
N GLN A 149 -17.87 -4.46 -10.66
CA GLN A 149 -16.56 -3.85 -10.51
C GLN A 149 -15.48 -4.82 -10.99
N LEU A 150 -14.67 -4.38 -11.94
CA LEU A 150 -13.47 -5.08 -12.36
C LEU A 150 -12.25 -4.45 -11.69
N SER A 151 -11.34 -5.27 -11.20
CA SER A 151 -10.11 -4.83 -10.55
C SER A 151 -8.89 -5.24 -11.39
N MET A 152 -8.02 -4.27 -11.66
CA MET A 152 -6.72 -4.52 -12.28
C MET A 152 -5.60 -4.17 -11.31
N ASN A 153 -4.91 -5.19 -10.82
CA ASN A 153 -3.87 -5.02 -9.80
C ASN A 153 -2.67 -4.24 -10.35
N GLY A 154 -2.17 -3.31 -9.53
CA GLY A 154 -0.98 -2.51 -9.83
C GLY A 154 -1.13 -1.47 -10.95
N LYS A 155 -2.35 -1.26 -11.47
CA LYS A 155 -2.65 -0.28 -12.53
C LYS A 155 -3.20 1.05 -11.99
N GLY A 156 -3.31 1.21 -10.68
CA GLY A 156 -3.63 2.46 -10.01
C GLY A 156 -2.48 3.45 -9.96
N ASN A 157 -2.51 4.36 -9.01
CA ASN A 157 -1.44 5.33 -8.80
C ASN A 157 -0.15 4.66 -8.33
N ALA A 158 0.98 5.13 -8.82
CA ALA A 158 2.28 4.73 -8.31
C ALA A 158 2.46 5.19 -6.86
N ALA A 159 3.14 4.38 -6.08
CA ALA A 159 3.53 4.74 -4.73
C ALA A 159 4.78 5.61 -4.75
N ARG A 160 4.91 6.49 -3.76
CA ARG A 160 6.12 7.27 -3.53
C ARG A 160 7.28 6.35 -3.16
N HIS A 161 8.48 6.75 -3.51
CA HIS A 161 9.76 6.11 -3.14
C HIS A 161 9.83 4.61 -3.49
N GLY A 162 9.29 4.25 -4.66
CA GLY A 162 9.39 2.88 -5.19
C GLY A 162 8.58 1.84 -4.41
N GLY A 163 7.47 2.24 -3.82
CA GLY A 163 6.52 1.35 -3.16
C GLY A 163 5.65 0.54 -4.13
N ILE A 164 4.58 -0.04 -3.61
CA ILE A 164 3.63 -0.85 -4.39
C ILE A 164 2.57 0.06 -5.00
N ASN A 165 2.32 -0.07 -6.30
CA ASN A 165 1.25 0.66 -6.96
C ASN A 165 -0.12 0.26 -6.42
N GLY A 166 -1.08 1.18 -6.47
CA GLY A 166 -2.49 0.89 -6.20
C GLY A 166 -3.13 0.11 -7.33
N ASP A 167 -4.41 -0.17 -7.18
CA ASP A 167 -5.20 -0.93 -8.14
C ASP A 167 -6.10 0.02 -8.96
N LEU A 168 -6.46 -0.40 -10.18
CA LEU A 168 -7.44 0.27 -11.01
C LEU A 168 -8.78 -0.45 -10.88
N LEU A 169 -9.78 0.25 -10.40
CA LEU A 169 -11.15 -0.23 -10.25
C LEU A 169 -12.02 0.35 -11.39
N ILE A 170 -12.64 -0.51 -12.16
CA ILE A 170 -13.48 -0.17 -13.30
C ILE A 170 -14.92 -0.45 -12.91
N LEU A 171 -15.76 0.57 -13.02
CA LEU A 171 -17.18 0.56 -12.68
C LEU A 171 -18.04 0.74 -13.92
#